data_015481be0dcc7f6ec4e868956f2d26c2
#
_entry.id   015481be0dcc7f6ec4e868956f2d26c2
#
_cell.length_a   1.000
_cell.length_b   1.000
_cell.length_c   1.000
_cell.angle_alpha   90.00
_cell.angle_beta   90.00
_cell.angle_gamma   90.00
#
_symmetry.space_group_name_H-M   'P 1'
#
loop_
_entity.id
_entity.type
_entity.pdbx_description
1 polymer ?
#
loop_
_entity_poly.entity_id
_entity_poly.type
_entity_poly.pdbx_seq_one_letter_code
_entity_poly.pdbx_strand_id
1 'polypeptide(L)'
;HTHPIFTSSRANEFNLRASGHTYEQIANQGGGINSSVSSLREKNENDLYELCINRMDQFLFNGTTTLEAKSGYGLSLDDEIKSLNVIKRINQNHILDLIPTFLGAHAIPNEYKNDKEGYIDLICTEMIPKISKLKLAEFCDVFCENGYFNFQESSRILKTAKEHGLTPRLHADEFEDSRGLELAIEIKAVSADHLMAANQEMFKKMADSDVVGVILPGTTFFLGQKNYVDAKKMIDAGCDIALATDFNPGSCTINSLPQIM
;
A
#
# COMPACT_ATOMS: atom_id res chain seq x y z
N HIS A 1 -2.87 4.30 6.52
CA HIS A 1 -2.70 3.45 5.35
C HIS A 1 -3.83 3.67 4.37
N THR A 2 -3.56 4.30 3.21
CA THR A 2 -4.50 4.48 2.10
C THR A 2 -3.77 4.61 0.76
N HIS A 3 -4.47 4.30 -0.34
CA HIS A 3 -4.01 4.44 -1.72
C HIS A 3 -4.90 5.41 -2.51
N PRO A 4 -4.95 6.69 -2.15
CA PRO A 4 -5.97 7.60 -2.67
C PRO A 4 -5.68 8.11 -4.08
N ILE A 5 -4.48 7.84 -4.63
CA ILE A 5 -4.02 8.35 -5.92
C ILE A 5 -4.33 7.32 -7.02
N PHE A 6 -5.55 7.36 -7.51
CA PHE A 6 -6.03 6.51 -8.61
C PHE A 6 -7.06 7.26 -9.47
N THR A 7 -7.35 6.76 -10.65
CA THR A 7 -8.24 7.44 -11.63
C THR A 7 -9.61 6.81 -11.75
N SER A 8 -9.70 5.49 -11.81
CA SER A 8 -10.95 4.76 -12.08
C SER A 8 -11.36 3.84 -10.95
N SER A 9 -12.66 3.67 -10.79
CA SER A 9 -13.25 2.66 -9.91
C SER A 9 -13.06 1.25 -10.50
N ARG A 10 -12.89 0.25 -9.64
CA ARG A 10 -12.88 -1.18 -9.99
C ARG A 10 -14.20 -1.86 -9.59
N ALA A 11 -15.33 -1.13 -9.68
CA ALA A 11 -16.65 -1.64 -9.29
C ALA A 11 -17.06 -2.90 -10.03
N ASN A 12 -16.64 -3.08 -11.29
CA ASN A 12 -16.91 -4.32 -12.04
C ASN A 12 -16.24 -5.54 -11.39
N GLU A 13 -15.07 -5.37 -10.80
CA GLU A 13 -14.38 -6.46 -10.09
C GLU A 13 -15.13 -6.85 -8.80
N PHE A 14 -15.77 -5.88 -8.14
CA PHE A 14 -16.65 -6.18 -7.01
C PHE A 14 -17.80 -7.10 -7.45
N ASN A 15 -18.42 -6.84 -8.58
CA ASN A 15 -19.48 -7.70 -9.12
C ASN A 15 -18.97 -9.12 -9.46
N LEU A 16 -17.74 -9.23 -9.99
CA LEU A 16 -17.12 -10.52 -10.26
C LEU A 16 -16.88 -11.31 -8.97
N ARG A 17 -16.36 -10.64 -7.91
CA ARG A 17 -16.20 -11.27 -6.59
C ARG A 17 -17.52 -11.70 -5.99
N ALA A 18 -18.54 -10.86 -6.05
CA ALA A 18 -19.90 -11.20 -5.60
C ALA A 18 -20.48 -12.40 -6.36
N SER A 19 -20.02 -12.63 -7.58
CA SER A 19 -20.39 -13.81 -8.41
C SER A 19 -19.49 -15.03 -8.15
N GLY A 20 -18.56 -14.96 -7.18
CA GLY A 20 -17.73 -16.08 -6.76
C GLY A 20 -16.34 -16.18 -7.40
N HIS A 21 -15.91 -15.17 -8.17
CA HIS A 21 -14.54 -15.13 -8.71
C HIS A 21 -13.55 -14.79 -7.60
N THR A 22 -12.39 -15.47 -7.60
CA THR A 22 -11.30 -15.15 -6.69
C THR A 22 -10.53 -13.90 -7.13
N TYR A 23 -9.81 -13.27 -6.21
CA TYR A 23 -8.94 -12.14 -6.52
C TYR A 23 -7.91 -12.49 -7.63
N GLU A 24 -7.30 -13.66 -7.53
CA GLU A 24 -6.35 -14.17 -8.53
C GLU A 24 -6.98 -14.36 -9.91
N GLN A 25 -8.20 -14.91 -9.99
CA GLN A 25 -8.91 -15.08 -11.26
C GLN A 25 -9.20 -13.74 -11.93
N ILE A 26 -9.56 -12.72 -11.14
CA ILE A 26 -9.81 -11.36 -11.63
C ILE A 26 -8.50 -10.73 -12.13
N ALA A 27 -7.40 -10.87 -11.39
CA ALA A 27 -6.10 -10.36 -11.79
C ALA A 27 -5.61 -10.99 -13.11
N ASN A 28 -5.78 -12.31 -13.27
CA ASN A 28 -5.40 -13.04 -14.49
C ASN A 28 -6.24 -12.64 -15.72
N GLN A 29 -7.42 -12.06 -15.54
CA GLN A 29 -8.27 -11.50 -16.60
C GLN A 29 -7.97 -10.04 -16.93
N GLY A 30 -6.87 -9.49 -16.42
CA GLY A 30 -6.47 -8.09 -16.67
C GLY A 30 -7.07 -7.08 -15.69
N GLY A 31 -7.71 -7.55 -14.61
CA GLY A 31 -8.13 -6.76 -13.48
C GLY A 31 -6.99 -6.53 -12.47
N GLY A 32 -7.35 -6.24 -11.23
CA GLY A 32 -6.40 -6.04 -10.15
C GLY A 32 -5.65 -4.71 -10.26
N ILE A 33 -4.47 -4.66 -9.65
CA ILE A 33 -3.63 -3.47 -9.59
C ILE A 33 -3.27 -2.97 -10.99
N ASN A 34 -2.98 -3.86 -11.95
CA ASN A 34 -2.59 -3.49 -13.31
C ASN A 34 -3.70 -2.76 -14.11
N SER A 35 -4.97 -3.01 -13.81
CA SER A 35 -6.09 -2.22 -14.35
C SER A 35 -6.04 -0.77 -13.89
N SER A 36 -5.77 -0.53 -12.62
CA SER A 36 -5.58 0.81 -12.06
C SER A 36 -4.33 1.49 -12.63
N VAL A 37 -3.24 0.73 -12.88
CA VAL A 37 -2.00 1.23 -13.48
C VAL A 37 -2.25 1.77 -14.89
N SER A 38 -2.89 0.98 -15.75
CA SER A 38 -3.20 1.42 -17.12
C SER A 38 -4.01 2.71 -17.12
N SER A 39 -5.04 2.77 -16.29
CA SER A 39 -5.91 3.94 -16.17
C SER A 39 -5.20 5.19 -15.62
N LEU A 40 -4.26 5.05 -14.67
CA LEU A 40 -3.50 6.18 -14.12
C LEU A 40 -2.48 6.70 -15.13
N ARG A 41 -1.80 5.83 -15.86
CA ARG A 41 -0.79 6.21 -16.86
C ARG A 41 -1.37 7.05 -18.00
N GLU A 42 -2.64 6.83 -18.36
CA GLU A 42 -3.35 7.59 -19.39
C GLU A 42 -3.68 9.04 -18.98
N LYS A 43 -3.66 9.34 -17.70
CA LYS A 43 -4.01 10.67 -17.18
C LYS A 43 -2.78 11.55 -17.01
N ASN A 44 -2.92 12.84 -17.40
CA ASN A 44 -1.93 13.84 -17.03
C ASN A 44 -2.02 14.21 -15.54
N GLU A 45 -1.01 14.90 -15.05
CA GLU A 45 -0.90 15.29 -13.64
C GLU A 45 -2.06 16.19 -13.16
N ASN A 46 -2.54 17.10 -14.01
CA ASN A 46 -3.65 17.99 -13.64
C ASN A 46 -4.96 17.22 -13.48
N ASP A 47 -5.29 16.35 -14.42
CA ASP A 47 -6.51 15.53 -14.33
C ASP A 47 -6.47 14.62 -13.10
N LEU A 48 -5.30 14.04 -12.81
CA LEU A 48 -5.11 13.21 -11.63
C LEU A 48 -5.27 14.02 -10.33
N TYR A 49 -4.71 15.23 -10.29
CA TYR A 49 -4.87 16.15 -9.16
C TYR A 49 -6.34 16.48 -8.89
N GLU A 50 -7.09 16.89 -9.91
CA GLU A 50 -8.52 17.28 -9.77
C GLU A 50 -9.38 16.09 -9.26
N LEU A 51 -9.07 14.88 -9.72
CA LEU A 51 -9.74 13.66 -9.22
C LEU A 51 -9.41 13.39 -7.74
N CYS A 52 -8.15 13.58 -7.35
CA CYS A 52 -7.68 13.19 -6.03
C CYS A 52 -8.03 14.23 -4.96
N ILE A 53 -7.99 15.53 -5.27
CA ILE A 53 -8.31 16.58 -4.29
C ILE A 53 -9.75 16.47 -3.77
N ASN A 54 -10.70 16.14 -4.65
CA ASN A 54 -12.10 15.94 -4.26
C ASN A 54 -12.29 14.74 -3.29
N ARG A 55 -11.36 13.76 -3.29
CA ARG A 55 -11.36 12.66 -2.31
C ARG A 55 -10.91 13.12 -0.94
N MET A 56 -10.02 14.10 -0.90
CA MET A 56 -9.51 14.65 0.37
C MET A 56 -10.62 15.32 1.16
N ASP A 57 -11.53 16.05 0.49
CA ASP A 57 -12.73 16.60 1.13
C ASP A 57 -13.57 15.54 1.81
N GLN A 58 -13.71 14.36 1.20
CA GLN A 58 -14.47 13.26 1.77
C GLN A 58 -13.79 12.67 3.03
N PHE A 59 -12.47 12.53 3.03
CA PHE A 59 -11.72 12.12 4.22
C PHE A 59 -11.86 13.13 5.35
N LEU A 60 -11.73 14.41 5.05
CA LEU A 60 -11.89 15.49 6.02
C LEU A 60 -13.31 15.52 6.60
N PHE A 61 -14.33 15.37 5.75
CA PHE A 61 -15.73 15.29 6.18
C PHE A 61 -15.99 14.13 7.14
N ASN A 62 -15.28 13.01 6.96
CA ASN A 62 -15.31 11.84 7.85
C ASN A 62 -14.39 11.96 9.08
N GLY A 63 -13.80 13.14 9.33
CA GLY A 63 -13.00 13.44 10.50
C GLY A 63 -11.51 13.08 10.41
N THR A 64 -11.00 12.70 9.23
CA THR A 64 -9.57 12.46 9.02
C THR A 64 -8.87 13.80 8.80
N THR A 65 -7.83 14.08 9.57
CA THR A 65 -7.01 15.31 9.45
C THR A 65 -5.61 15.04 8.93
N THR A 66 -5.11 13.81 9.11
CA THR A 66 -3.82 13.35 8.60
C THR A 66 -4.00 12.01 7.91
N LEU A 67 -3.46 11.88 6.71
CA LEU A 67 -3.64 10.71 5.85
C LEU A 67 -2.30 10.27 5.26
N GLU A 68 -1.94 9.00 5.43
CA GLU A 68 -0.88 8.43 4.61
C GLU A 68 -1.40 8.23 3.18
N ALA A 69 -0.72 8.83 2.22
CA ALA A 69 -1.05 8.72 0.81
C ALA A 69 0.06 7.95 0.08
N LYS A 70 -0.24 6.73 -0.36
CA LYS A 70 0.68 5.90 -1.12
C LYS A 70 0.56 6.19 -2.63
N SER A 71 1.69 6.17 -3.34
CA SER A 71 1.73 5.97 -4.79
C SER A 71 1.44 4.49 -5.13
N GLY A 72 2.00 3.91 -6.18
CA GLY A 72 1.91 2.46 -6.42
C GLY A 72 0.91 2.04 -7.49
N TYR A 73 0.33 3.01 -8.19
CA TYR A 73 -0.43 2.76 -9.41
C TYR A 73 0.24 3.35 -10.66
N GLY A 74 1.46 3.90 -10.53
CA GLY A 74 2.28 4.32 -11.65
C GLY A 74 3.11 3.17 -12.20
N LEU A 75 3.85 2.50 -11.35
CA LEU A 75 4.77 1.38 -11.61
C LEU A 75 5.77 1.66 -12.73
N SER A 76 6.05 2.93 -13.00
CA SER A 76 7.15 3.44 -13.82
C SER A 76 7.77 4.65 -13.13
N LEU A 77 9.00 5.01 -13.47
CA LEU A 77 9.67 6.15 -12.83
C LEU A 77 8.82 7.43 -12.96
N ASP A 78 8.38 7.75 -14.17
CA ASP A 78 7.67 9.00 -14.46
C ASP A 78 6.27 9.01 -13.82
N ASP A 79 5.55 7.88 -13.83
CA ASP A 79 4.19 7.83 -13.30
C ASP A 79 4.15 7.76 -11.76
N GLU A 80 5.17 7.16 -11.13
CA GLU A 80 5.34 7.22 -9.68
C GLU A 80 5.69 8.64 -9.23
N ILE A 81 6.58 9.34 -9.95
CA ILE A 81 6.89 10.76 -9.71
C ILE A 81 5.64 11.62 -9.90
N LYS A 82 4.86 11.39 -10.97
CA LYS A 82 3.58 12.07 -11.21
C LYS A 82 2.64 11.90 -10.02
N SER A 83 2.47 10.68 -9.52
CA SER A 83 1.61 10.39 -8.37
C SER A 83 2.06 11.10 -7.10
N LEU A 84 3.36 11.08 -6.81
CA LEU A 84 3.95 11.76 -5.65
C LEU A 84 3.90 13.29 -5.78
N ASN A 85 4.06 13.84 -6.99
CA ASN A 85 3.84 15.28 -7.25
C ASN A 85 2.40 15.69 -6.98
N VAL A 86 1.42 14.85 -7.36
CA VAL A 86 0.01 15.11 -7.04
C VAL A 86 -0.21 15.14 -5.53
N ILE A 87 0.36 14.21 -4.77
CA ILE A 87 0.31 14.23 -3.30
C ILE A 87 0.90 15.53 -2.75
N LYS A 88 2.09 15.90 -3.21
CA LYS A 88 2.76 17.15 -2.80
C LYS A 88 1.91 18.38 -3.12
N ARG A 89 1.30 18.45 -4.31
CA ARG A 89 0.45 19.56 -4.73
C ARG A 89 -0.84 19.63 -3.89
N ILE A 90 -1.46 18.49 -3.57
CA ILE A 90 -2.62 18.45 -2.66
C ILE A 90 -2.20 18.96 -1.28
N ASN A 91 -1.09 18.52 -0.74
CA ASN A 91 -0.59 18.96 0.57
C ASN A 91 -0.35 20.47 0.65
N GLN A 92 -0.07 21.12 -0.48
CA GLN A 92 0.09 22.56 -0.56
C GLN A 92 -1.23 23.35 -0.67
N ASN A 93 -2.30 22.69 -1.11
CA ASN A 93 -3.56 23.35 -1.48
C ASN A 93 -4.77 22.85 -0.69
N HIS A 94 -4.61 21.88 0.19
CA HIS A 94 -5.67 21.30 1.01
C HIS A 94 -5.30 21.38 2.48
N ILE A 95 -6.29 21.45 3.35
CA ILE A 95 -6.11 21.56 4.81
C ILE A 95 -5.71 20.22 5.46
N LEU A 96 -5.97 19.10 4.79
CA LEU A 96 -5.63 17.78 5.26
C LEU A 96 -4.13 17.51 5.04
N ASP A 97 -3.43 17.05 6.08
CA ASP A 97 -2.01 16.69 6.00
C ASP A 97 -1.84 15.32 5.32
N LEU A 98 -1.12 15.29 4.20
CA LEU A 98 -0.78 14.07 3.49
C LEU A 98 0.65 13.64 3.80
N ILE A 99 0.84 12.42 4.23
CA ILE A 99 2.15 11.79 4.45
C ILE A 99 2.47 10.93 3.22
N PRO A 100 3.45 11.33 2.39
CA PRO A 100 3.71 10.66 1.12
C PRO A 100 4.52 9.36 1.33
N THR A 101 4.03 8.26 0.76
CA THR A 101 4.70 6.96 0.74
C THR A 101 4.93 6.51 -0.70
N PHE A 102 6.17 6.19 -1.05
CA PHE A 102 6.52 5.57 -2.31
C PHE A 102 6.21 4.06 -2.26
N LEU A 103 5.42 3.56 -3.21
CA LEU A 103 5.02 2.16 -3.33
C LEU A 103 5.24 1.63 -4.77
N GLY A 104 6.42 1.86 -5.36
CA GLY A 104 6.73 1.27 -6.67
C GLY A 104 6.72 -0.26 -6.66
N ALA A 105 6.96 -0.88 -5.50
CA ALA A 105 6.86 -2.33 -5.31
C ALA A 105 5.45 -2.79 -4.89
N HIS A 106 4.40 -2.30 -5.58
CA HIS A 106 3.01 -2.70 -5.34
C HIS A 106 2.60 -3.91 -6.18
N ALA A 107 3.06 -3.97 -7.41
CA ALA A 107 2.88 -5.11 -8.33
C ALA A 107 3.97 -5.09 -9.39
N ILE A 108 4.03 -6.16 -10.19
CA ILE A 108 4.90 -6.19 -11.38
C ILE A 108 4.08 -5.66 -12.56
N PRO A 109 4.52 -4.56 -13.20
CA PRO A 109 3.81 -4.03 -14.36
C PRO A 109 3.96 -4.95 -15.57
N ASN A 110 3.01 -4.86 -16.50
CA ASN A 110 2.90 -5.78 -17.64
C ASN A 110 4.18 -5.88 -18.49
N GLU A 111 4.89 -4.78 -18.67
CA GLU A 111 6.15 -4.71 -19.43
C GLU A 111 7.30 -5.49 -18.77
N TYR A 112 7.21 -5.74 -17.46
CA TYR A 112 8.17 -6.54 -16.69
C TYR A 112 7.64 -7.91 -16.27
N LYS A 113 6.50 -8.37 -16.82
CA LYS A 113 5.88 -9.64 -16.44
C LYS A 113 6.84 -10.84 -16.52
N ASN A 114 7.78 -10.82 -17.46
CA ASN A 114 8.78 -11.87 -17.68
C ASN A 114 10.19 -11.47 -17.22
N ASP A 115 10.34 -10.31 -16.58
CA ASP A 115 11.63 -9.77 -16.12
C ASP A 115 11.45 -9.07 -14.78
N LYS A 116 11.01 -9.81 -13.78
CA LYS A 116 10.78 -9.31 -12.43
C LYS A 116 12.04 -8.72 -11.80
N GLU A 117 13.19 -9.35 -12.02
CA GLU A 117 14.47 -8.88 -11.50
C GLU A 117 14.85 -7.52 -12.10
N GLY A 118 14.65 -7.34 -13.41
CA GLY A 118 14.85 -6.05 -14.06
C GLY A 118 13.94 -4.95 -13.49
N TYR A 119 12.72 -5.29 -13.08
CA TYR A 119 11.84 -4.33 -12.39
C TYR A 119 12.34 -3.97 -10.99
N ILE A 120 12.82 -4.94 -10.23
CA ILE A 120 13.42 -4.70 -8.91
C ILE A 120 14.69 -3.84 -9.04
N ASP A 121 15.50 -4.10 -10.06
CA ASP A 121 16.66 -3.26 -10.38
C ASP A 121 16.25 -1.83 -10.69
N LEU A 122 15.23 -1.60 -11.50
CA LEU A 122 14.69 -0.27 -11.80
C LEU A 122 14.23 0.46 -10.51
N ILE A 123 13.52 -0.23 -9.63
CA ILE A 123 13.10 0.33 -8.33
C ILE A 123 14.32 0.75 -7.51
N CYS A 124 15.32 -0.12 -7.38
CA CYS A 124 16.47 0.10 -6.51
C CYS A 124 17.48 1.10 -7.08
N THR A 125 17.72 1.08 -8.40
CA THR A 125 18.81 1.87 -9.01
C THR A 125 18.35 3.20 -9.58
N GLU A 126 17.07 3.36 -9.88
CA GLU A 126 16.53 4.57 -10.50
C GLU A 126 15.42 5.24 -9.68
N MET A 127 14.33 4.49 -9.34
CA MET A 127 13.16 5.09 -8.70
C MET A 127 13.50 5.61 -7.29
N ILE A 128 13.98 4.77 -6.40
CA ILE A 128 14.30 5.14 -5.01
C ILE A 128 15.30 6.30 -4.96
N PRO A 129 16.46 6.26 -5.65
CA PRO A 129 17.42 7.36 -5.65
C PRO A 129 16.81 8.67 -6.16
N LYS A 130 16.00 8.61 -7.21
CA LYS A 130 15.39 9.80 -7.81
C LYS A 130 14.33 10.41 -6.90
N ILE A 131 13.44 9.61 -6.32
CA ILE A 131 12.37 10.05 -5.42
C ILE A 131 12.97 10.65 -4.14
N SER A 132 13.98 10.00 -3.56
CA SER A 132 14.73 10.53 -2.41
C SER A 132 15.39 11.87 -2.73
N LYS A 133 16.10 11.96 -3.85
CA LYS A 133 16.75 13.22 -4.29
C LYS A 133 15.75 14.36 -4.47
N LEU A 134 14.56 14.07 -4.98
CA LEU A 134 13.47 15.04 -5.19
C LEU A 134 12.68 15.34 -3.90
N LYS A 135 12.93 14.59 -2.82
CA LYS A 135 12.20 14.69 -1.53
C LYS A 135 10.68 14.57 -1.72
N LEU A 136 10.26 13.56 -2.49
CA LEU A 136 8.85 13.35 -2.84
C LEU A 136 8.14 12.37 -1.91
N ALA A 137 8.86 11.58 -1.13
CA ALA A 137 8.30 10.64 -0.17
C ALA A 137 9.11 10.64 1.13
N GLU A 138 8.43 10.30 2.22
CA GLU A 138 9.01 10.07 3.55
C GLU A 138 9.24 8.59 3.80
N PHE A 139 8.35 7.76 3.27
CA PHE A 139 8.34 6.32 3.44
C PHE A 139 8.49 5.58 2.12
N CYS A 140 9.01 4.37 2.19
CA CYS A 140 8.96 3.38 1.11
C CYS A 140 8.25 2.14 1.62
N ASP A 141 7.29 1.66 0.85
CA ASP A 141 6.47 0.49 1.13
C ASP A 141 6.67 -0.58 0.05
N VAL A 142 6.49 -1.83 0.42
CA VAL A 142 6.56 -2.99 -0.47
C VAL A 142 5.40 -3.93 -0.18
N PHE A 143 4.76 -4.47 -1.20
CA PHE A 143 3.80 -5.55 -1.05
C PHE A 143 4.53 -6.88 -0.90
N CYS A 144 4.91 -7.20 0.34
CA CYS A 144 5.60 -8.43 0.70
C CYS A 144 4.59 -9.59 0.81
N GLU A 145 4.28 -10.19 -0.33
CA GLU A 145 3.27 -11.24 -0.44
C GLU A 145 3.65 -12.26 -1.53
N ASN A 146 3.21 -13.50 -1.35
CA ASN A 146 3.40 -14.53 -2.35
C ASN A 146 2.70 -14.14 -3.67
N GLY A 147 3.42 -14.31 -4.78
CA GLY A 147 2.94 -13.84 -6.10
C GLY A 147 3.26 -12.36 -6.41
N TYR A 148 3.67 -11.56 -5.42
CA TYR A 148 4.13 -10.17 -5.57
C TYR A 148 5.63 -10.08 -5.30
N PHE A 149 6.07 -9.56 -4.17
CA PHE A 149 7.49 -9.51 -3.80
C PHE A 149 7.74 -10.43 -2.61
N ASN A 150 8.66 -11.38 -2.77
CA ASN A 150 9.04 -12.29 -1.70
C ASN A 150 9.92 -11.59 -0.65
N PHE A 151 10.25 -12.32 0.42
CA PHE A 151 11.06 -11.81 1.53
C PHE A 151 12.39 -11.19 1.08
N GLN A 152 13.15 -11.86 0.20
CA GLN A 152 14.47 -11.40 -0.23
C GLN A 152 14.37 -10.16 -1.13
N GLU A 153 13.43 -10.16 -2.05
CA GLU A 153 13.14 -9.05 -2.94
C GLU A 153 12.70 -7.81 -2.17
N SER A 154 11.75 -7.99 -1.24
CA SER A 154 11.27 -6.93 -0.34
C SER A 154 12.39 -6.39 0.55
N SER A 155 13.22 -7.28 1.12
CA SER A 155 14.38 -6.90 1.92
C SER A 155 15.37 -6.05 1.14
N ARG A 156 15.65 -6.40 -0.12
CA ARG A 156 16.55 -5.63 -1.00
C ARG A 156 16.01 -4.23 -1.26
N ILE A 157 14.74 -4.12 -1.64
CA ILE A 157 14.09 -2.83 -1.95
C ILE A 157 14.10 -1.93 -0.72
N LEU A 158 13.66 -2.45 0.43
CA LEU A 158 13.55 -1.64 1.65
C LEU A 158 14.90 -1.26 2.27
N LYS A 159 15.93 -2.10 2.13
CA LYS A 159 17.30 -1.74 2.50
C LYS A 159 17.82 -0.60 1.63
N THR A 160 17.61 -0.69 0.30
CA THR A 160 17.95 0.40 -0.62
C THR A 160 17.21 1.69 -0.26
N ALA A 161 15.92 1.62 0.04
CA ALA A 161 15.13 2.77 0.47
C ALA A 161 15.73 3.43 1.73
N LYS A 162 16.12 2.63 2.72
CA LYS A 162 16.72 3.09 3.96
C LYS A 162 18.09 3.77 3.74
N GLU A 163 18.93 3.23 2.84
CA GLU A 163 20.20 3.83 2.44
C GLU A 163 20.01 5.20 1.78
N HIS A 164 18.86 5.43 1.15
CA HIS A 164 18.48 6.70 0.53
C HIS A 164 17.63 7.61 1.44
N GLY A 165 17.47 7.26 2.73
CA GLY A 165 16.78 8.08 3.71
C GLY A 165 15.25 7.99 3.69
N LEU A 166 14.68 7.00 3.00
CA LEU A 166 13.26 6.67 3.09
C LEU A 166 13.03 5.66 4.22
N THR A 167 12.00 5.89 5.04
CA THR A 167 11.67 5.00 6.16
C THR A 167 10.86 3.80 5.67
N PRO A 168 11.24 2.54 6.00
CA PRO A 168 10.54 1.35 5.56
C PRO A 168 9.15 1.17 6.18
N ARG A 169 8.21 0.69 5.37
CA ARG A 169 6.90 0.14 5.73
C ARG A 169 6.64 -1.12 4.90
N LEU A 170 5.65 -1.93 5.26
CA LEU A 170 5.28 -3.12 4.48
C LEU A 170 3.78 -3.39 4.52
N HIS A 171 3.21 -3.76 3.35
CA HIS A 171 2.08 -4.68 3.32
C HIS A 171 2.64 -6.06 3.64
N ALA A 172 2.16 -6.69 4.69
CA ALA A 172 2.74 -7.90 5.25
C ALA A 172 1.67 -8.94 5.55
N ASP A 173 1.85 -10.15 5.01
CA ASP A 173 1.06 -11.33 5.38
C ASP A 173 -0.46 -11.09 5.24
N GLU A 174 -0.88 -10.47 4.11
CA GLU A 174 -2.28 -10.17 3.84
C GLU A 174 -3.08 -11.44 3.52
N PHE A 175 -2.55 -12.30 2.64
CA PHE A 175 -3.23 -13.51 2.18
C PHE A 175 -2.58 -14.79 2.73
N GLU A 176 -1.25 -14.81 2.80
CA GLU A 176 -0.45 -15.93 3.25
C GLU A 176 0.67 -15.47 4.19
N ASP A 177 1.20 -16.38 5.03
CA ASP A 177 2.42 -16.12 5.81
C ASP A 177 3.63 -16.06 4.86
N SER A 178 3.89 -14.88 4.33
CA SER A 178 5.02 -14.57 3.46
C SER A 178 6.25 -14.11 4.24
N ARG A 179 6.22 -14.24 5.57
CA ARG A 179 7.24 -13.77 6.51
C ARG A 179 7.40 -12.24 6.48
N GLY A 180 6.34 -11.52 6.12
CA GLY A 180 6.34 -10.06 6.04
C GLY A 180 6.57 -9.40 7.40
N LEU A 181 5.90 -9.88 8.45
CA LEU A 181 6.11 -9.38 9.82
C LEU A 181 7.54 -9.64 10.32
N GLU A 182 8.11 -10.81 10.01
CA GLU A 182 9.51 -11.11 10.34
C GLU A 182 10.46 -10.10 9.67
N LEU A 183 10.24 -9.82 8.38
CA LEU A 183 11.02 -8.83 7.65
C LEU A 183 10.86 -7.43 8.25
N ALA A 184 9.64 -7.01 8.60
CA ALA A 184 9.39 -5.71 9.21
C ALA A 184 10.21 -5.51 10.49
N ILE A 185 10.27 -6.55 11.33
CA ILE A 185 11.07 -6.54 12.57
C ILE A 185 12.58 -6.47 12.25
N GLU A 186 13.06 -7.31 11.30
CA GLU A 186 14.49 -7.33 10.93
C GLU A 186 15.02 -5.99 10.41
N ILE A 187 14.27 -5.33 9.53
CA ILE A 187 14.69 -4.07 8.94
C ILE A 187 14.33 -2.85 9.79
N LYS A 188 13.64 -3.08 10.93
CA LYS A 188 13.09 -2.02 11.78
C LYS A 188 12.20 -1.08 10.98
N ALA A 189 11.21 -1.63 10.30
CA ALA A 189 10.16 -0.87 9.66
C ALA A 189 9.32 -0.14 10.71
N VAL A 190 8.69 0.98 10.35
CA VAL A 190 7.79 1.70 11.28
C VAL A 190 6.44 1.03 11.40
N SER A 191 6.01 0.31 10.37
CA SER A 191 4.77 -0.48 10.43
C SER A 191 4.85 -1.74 9.58
N ALA A 192 4.02 -2.72 9.98
CA ALA A 192 3.64 -3.89 9.20
C ALA A 192 2.12 -3.87 9.10
N ASP A 193 1.61 -3.79 7.89
CA ASP A 193 0.22 -3.50 7.61
C ASP A 193 -0.49 -4.77 7.11
N HIS A 194 -1.78 -4.97 7.40
CA HIS A 194 -2.64 -6.15 7.21
C HIS A 194 -2.49 -7.22 8.29
N LEU A 195 -1.47 -8.05 8.26
CA LEU A 195 -1.13 -9.10 9.25
C LEU A 195 -2.19 -10.20 9.45
N MET A 196 -3.10 -10.40 8.49
CA MET A 196 -4.19 -11.38 8.62
C MET A 196 -3.66 -12.82 8.65
N ALA A 197 -2.60 -13.11 7.90
CA ALA A 197 -1.96 -14.43 7.83
C ALA A 197 -0.65 -14.51 8.62
N ALA A 198 -0.27 -13.45 9.34
CA ALA A 198 0.98 -13.39 10.08
C ALA A 198 1.09 -14.52 11.13
N ASN A 199 2.28 -15.08 11.25
CA ASN A 199 2.59 -16.04 12.29
C ASN A 199 2.44 -15.41 13.69
N GLN A 200 1.45 -15.86 14.45
CA GLN A 200 1.12 -15.32 15.77
C GLN A 200 2.24 -15.46 16.80
N GLU A 201 3.18 -16.42 16.61
CA GLU A 201 4.37 -16.53 17.46
C GLU A 201 5.29 -15.32 17.33
N MET A 202 5.20 -14.59 16.20
CA MET A 202 5.96 -13.36 15.97
C MET A 202 5.41 -12.15 16.73
N PHE A 203 4.17 -12.18 17.24
CA PHE A 203 3.58 -11.05 17.95
C PHE A 203 4.40 -10.65 19.19
N LYS A 204 4.97 -11.62 19.91
CA LYS A 204 5.85 -11.30 21.03
C LYS A 204 7.12 -10.57 20.58
N LYS A 205 7.72 -10.99 19.48
CA LYS A 205 8.90 -10.31 18.92
C LYS A 205 8.55 -8.91 18.38
N MET A 206 7.35 -8.77 17.83
CA MET A 206 6.83 -7.47 17.40
C MET A 206 6.65 -6.54 18.60
N ALA A 207 6.07 -7.02 19.71
CA ALA A 207 5.90 -6.26 20.95
C ALA A 207 7.24 -5.78 21.56
N ASP A 208 8.33 -6.54 21.34
CA ASP A 208 9.69 -6.18 21.76
C ASP A 208 10.41 -5.26 20.73
N SER A 209 9.69 -4.83 19.67
CA SER A 209 10.21 -3.96 18.61
C SER A 209 9.42 -2.65 18.53
N ASP A 210 9.91 -1.69 17.73
CA ASP A 210 9.21 -0.42 17.47
C ASP A 210 8.21 -0.51 16.30
N VAL A 211 7.90 -1.71 15.80
CA VAL A 211 7.00 -1.92 14.66
C VAL A 211 5.54 -1.80 15.10
N VAL A 212 4.78 -0.91 14.49
CA VAL A 212 3.33 -0.79 14.70
C VAL A 212 2.58 -1.72 13.74
N GLY A 213 1.66 -2.54 14.26
CA GLY A 213 0.74 -3.34 13.44
C GLY A 213 -0.45 -2.50 12.97
N VAL A 214 -0.57 -2.26 11.68
CA VAL A 214 -1.71 -1.53 11.13
C VAL A 214 -2.76 -2.52 10.64
N ILE A 215 -3.88 -2.58 11.34
CA ILE A 215 -4.97 -3.52 11.06
C ILE A 215 -5.97 -2.87 10.10
N LEU A 216 -6.36 -3.59 9.06
CA LEU A 216 -7.17 -3.12 7.95
C LEU A 216 -8.47 -3.93 7.79
N PRO A 217 -9.39 -3.91 8.79
CA PRO A 217 -10.57 -4.77 8.79
C PRO A 217 -11.56 -4.46 7.67
N GLY A 218 -11.51 -3.23 7.14
CA GLY A 218 -12.32 -2.84 5.98
C GLY A 218 -12.01 -3.66 4.74
N THR A 219 -10.74 -3.95 4.49
CA THR A 219 -10.30 -4.80 3.37
C THR A 219 -10.78 -6.24 3.55
N THR A 220 -10.63 -6.80 4.75
CA THR A 220 -11.13 -8.13 5.08
C THR A 220 -12.64 -8.25 4.82
N PHE A 221 -13.40 -7.24 5.27
CA PHE A 221 -14.85 -7.17 5.03
C PHE A 221 -15.20 -7.05 3.55
N PHE A 222 -14.55 -6.12 2.85
CA PHE A 222 -14.84 -5.82 1.44
C PHE A 222 -14.50 -6.98 0.49
N LEU A 223 -13.45 -7.75 0.83
CA LEU A 223 -13.07 -8.96 0.11
C LEU A 223 -13.91 -10.19 0.49
N GLY A 224 -14.79 -10.08 1.48
CA GLY A 224 -15.65 -11.18 1.96
C GLY A 224 -14.86 -12.29 2.65
N GLN A 225 -13.70 -11.98 3.20
CA GLN A 225 -12.87 -12.94 3.93
C GLN A 225 -13.49 -13.24 5.30
N LYS A 226 -13.33 -14.48 5.76
CA LYS A 226 -13.93 -14.94 7.02
C LYS A 226 -13.05 -14.67 8.25
N ASN A 227 -11.74 -14.63 8.03
CA ASN A 227 -10.77 -14.51 9.10
C ASN A 227 -10.26 -13.08 9.17
N TYR A 228 -10.46 -12.45 10.30
CA TYR A 228 -9.85 -11.16 10.65
C TYR A 228 -8.57 -11.40 11.44
N VAL A 229 -7.68 -10.41 11.44
CA VAL A 229 -6.50 -10.47 12.30
C VAL A 229 -6.95 -10.55 13.77
N ASP A 230 -6.28 -11.37 14.58
CA ASP A 230 -6.57 -11.50 16.00
C ASP A 230 -5.94 -10.34 16.79
N ALA A 231 -6.57 -9.17 16.68
CA ALA A 231 -6.15 -7.94 17.37
C ALA A 231 -6.04 -8.13 18.89
N LYS A 232 -6.90 -8.98 19.48
CA LYS A 232 -6.83 -9.28 20.90
C LYS A 232 -5.52 -9.97 21.28
N LYS A 233 -5.09 -10.96 20.50
CA LYS A 233 -3.79 -11.62 20.74
C LYS A 233 -2.61 -10.66 20.58
N MET A 234 -2.67 -9.73 19.62
CA MET A 234 -1.63 -8.71 19.45
C MET A 234 -1.56 -7.80 20.70
N ILE A 235 -2.70 -7.33 21.18
CA ILE A 235 -2.80 -6.49 22.40
C ILE A 235 -2.30 -7.28 23.62
N ASP A 236 -2.75 -8.52 23.79
CA ASP A 236 -2.36 -9.38 24.91
C ASP A 236 -0.84 -9.70 24.88
N ALA A 237 -0.23 -9.72 23.70
CA ALA A 237 1.22 -9.85 23.53
C ALA A 237 2.00 -8.54 23.80
N GLY A 238 1.32 -7.40 23.89
CA GLY A 238 1.92 -6.09 24.12
C GLY A 238 2.29 -5.32 22.83
N CYS A 239 1.74 -5.72 21.68
CA CYS A 239 2.01 -5.02 20.42
C CYS A 239 1.33 -3.65 20.38
N ASP A 240 2.02 -2.67 19.82
CA ASP A 240 1.42 -1.43 19.38
C ASP A 240 0.62 -1.67 18.11
N ILE A 241 -0.65 -1.28 18.10
CA ILE A 241 -1.54 -1.45 16.95
C ILE A 241 -2.25 -0.16 16.58
N ALA A 242 -2.58 -0.01 15.30
CA ALA A 242 -3.39 1.06 14.76
C ALA A 242 -4.45 0.51 13.81
N LEU A 243 -5.50 1.28 13.56
CA LEU A 243 -6.53 0.98 12.56
C LEU A 243 -6.40 1.94 11.39
N ALA A 244 -6.60 1.44 10.16
CA ALA A 244 -6.69 2.26 8.97
C ALA A 244 -7.74 1.73 8.00
N THR A 245 -8.07 2.54 7.00
CA THR A 245 -9.16 2.21 6.06
C THR A 245 -8.70 1.32 4.92
N ASP A 246 -7.44 1.40 4.54
CA ASP A 246 -6.93 0.85 3.28
C ASP A 246 -7.75 1.32 2.06
N PHE A 247 -8.19 2.58 2.09
CA PHE A 247 -8.98 3.11 0.98
C PHE A 247 -8.24 2.99 -0.35
N ASN A 248 -8.81 2.22 -1.26
CA ASN A 248 -8.25 1.95 -2.59
C ASN A 248 -9.37 1.59 -3.58
N PRO A 249 -9.13 1.59 -4.90
CA PRO A 249 -10.18 1.33 -5.89
C PRO A 249 -10.66 -0.12 -5.96
N GLY A 250 -9.93 -1.08 -5.39
CA GLY A 250 -10.14 -2.51 -5.63
C GLY A 250 -10.62 -3.31 -4.44
N SER A 251 -9.93 -3.20 -3.31
CA SER A 251 -10.13 -4.06 -2.15
C SER A 251 -10.80 -3.37 -0.96
N CYS A 252 -10.90 -2.03 -0.95
CA CYS A 252 -11.65 -1.29 0.07
C CYS A 252 -11.97 0.13 -0.37
N THR A 253 -13.25 0.46 -0.54
CA THR A 253 -13.69 1.82 -0.90
C THR A 253 -14.17 2.64 0.31
N ILE A 254 -13.94 2.15 1.54
CA ILE A 254 -14.31 2.84 2.77
C ILE A 254 -13.27 3.93 3.06
N ASN A 255 -13.71 5.19 3.08
CA ASN A 255 -12.88 6.36 3.40
C ASN A 255 -13.20 6.98 4.76
N SER A 256 -13.95 6.27 5.60
CA SER A 256 -14.40 6.71 6.92
C SER A 256 -13.74 5.85 8.01
N LEU A 257 -12.79 6.40 8.74
CA LEU A 257 -12.18 5.69 9.87
C LEU A 257 -13.20 5.33 10.97
N PRO A 258 -14.22 6.16 11.30
CA PRO A 258 -15.30 5.75 12.21
C PRO A 258 -16.06 4.49 11.78
N GLN A 259 -16.13 4.17 10.48
CA GLN A 259 -16.76 2.93 10.00
C GLN A 259 -15.85 1.71 10.18
N ILE A 260 -14.55 1.91 10.30
CA ILE A 260 -13.56 0.86 10.53
C ILE A 260 -13.51 0.48 12.02
N MET A 261 -13.78 1.42 12.90
CA MET A 261 -13.84 1.24 14.36
C MET A 261 -15.09 0.48 14.80
#